data_a3e0262a95879bdbce4104a5fbbc92f1
#
_entry.id   a3e0262a95879bdbce4104a5fbbc92f1
#
_cell.length_a   1.000
_cell.length_b   1.000
_cell.length_c   1.000
_cell.angle_alpha   90.00
_cell.angle_beta   90.00
_cell.angle_gamma   90.00
#
_symmetry.space_group_name_H-M   'P 1'
#
loop_
_entity.id
_entity.type
_entity.pdbx_description
1 polymer ?
#
loop_
_entity_poly.entity_id
_entity_poly.type
_entity_poly.pdbx_seq_one_letter_code
_entity_poly.pdbx_strand_id
1 'polypeptide(L)'
;ALEMVDELKKYPGNAFDPILNEFVSDLVNDQGVEIERMNTILVGLSDDPRSDLAPGLFIAEEAILNLELVASLKKPTGFYDPKNPASKGSEDLTEDNENKTTAEISRSLRSPMLSFANTDMAFRDNILVAGSYHGFNIYTLNTDGIPNLVSSVVCPGGQGDVSIVENLLIMSVEENRSRIDCGLEGVSRDSSPERFRGIRIFDISNLSKPVQVGAVQTCRGSHTHSVVSTSTSDGKIIVYNSGTGRVRDNEEKSDCFGWDGGGSSYFTIDVIEIPTNDPSKSKIVKSPAVF
;
A
#
# COMPACT_ATOMS: atom_id res chain seq x y z
N ALA A 1 -9.28 20.59 27.81
CA ALA A 1 -10.09 20.52 26.55
C ALA A 1 -10.59 19.12 26.30
N LEU A 2 -9.72 18.09 26.21
CA LEU A 2 -10.14 16.70 25.92
C LEU A 2 -11.16 16.16 26.92
N GLU A 3 -10.97 16.38 28.23
CA GLU A 3 -11.95 15.97 29.26
C GLU A 3 -13.32 16.63 29.07
N MET A 4 -13.35 17.88 28.59
CA MET A 4 -14.62 18.57 28.28
C MET A 4 -15.32 17.96 27.09
N VAL A 5 -14.55 17.53 26.07
CA VAL A 5 -15.09 16.83 24.89
C VAL A 5 -15.65 15.46 25.27
N ASP A 6 -14.93 14.73 26.10
CA ASP A 6 -15.39 13.43 26.61
C ASP A 6 -16.66 13.58 27.45
N GLU A 7 -16.76 14.65 28.25
CA GLU A 7 -17.99 14.94 29.01
C GLU A 7 -19.14 15.30 28.08
N LEU A 8 -18.90 16.16 27.08
CA LEU A 8 -19.92 16.54 26.08
C LEU A 8 -20.48 15.33 25.35
N LYS A 9 -19.62 14.37 24.94
CA LYS A 9 -20.02 13.15 24.21
C LYS A 9 -20.86 12.18 25.03
N LYS A 10 -20.88 12.29 26.37
CA LYS A 10 -21.72 11.47 27.25
C LYS A 10 -23.21 11.79 27.13
N TYR A 11 -23.58 12.97 26.63
CA TYR A 11 -24.97 13.40 26.51
C TYR A 11 -25.53 13.02 25.12
N PRO A 12 -26.54 12.15 25.05
CA PRO A 12 -27.14 11.75 23.78
C PRO A 12 -27.67 12.95 23.00
N GLY A 13 -27.31 13.05 21.73
CA GLY A 13 -27.77 14.09 20.82
C GLY A 13 -26.84 15.31 20.68
N ASN A 14 -25.92 15.55 21.61
CA ASN A 14 -25.03 16.71 21.52
C ASN A 14 -23.93 16.59 20.46
N ALA A 15 -23.61 15.38 20.03
CA ALA A 15 -22.60 15.13 18.98
C ALA A 15 -23.21 14.93 17.58
N PHE A 16 -24.51 15.10 17.40
CA PHE A 16 -25.17 14.89 16.11
C PHE A 16 -25.28 16.15 15.24
N ASP A 17 -25.06 17.34 15.82
CA ASP A 17 -24.95 18.54 15.00
C ASP A 17 -23.66 18.48 14.18
N PRO A 18 -23.72 18.58 12.85
CA PRO A 18 -22.53 18.43 12.00
C PRO A 18 -21.43 19.44 12.28
N ILE A 19 -21.80 20.70 12.60
CA ILE A 19 -20.84 21.78 12.88
C ILE A 19 -20.18 21.54 14.24
N LEU A 20 -20.93 21.13 15.23
CA LEU A 20 -20.41 20.82 16.55
C LEU A 20 -19.50 19.58 16.51
N ASN A 21 -19.88 18.58 15.73
CA ASN A 21 -19.08 17.37 15.55
C ASN A 21 -17.74 17.67 14.87
N GLU A 22 -17.75 18.47 13.80
CA GLU A 22 -16.54 18.93 13.12
C GLU A 22 -15.64 19.70 14.09
N PHE A 23 -16.17 20.71 14.77
CA PHE A 23 -15.41 21.47 15.76
C PHE A 23 -14.80 20.61 16.88
N VAL A 24 -15.57 19.67 17.40
CA VAL A 24 -15.10 18.75 18.46
C VAL A 24 -14.01 17.80 17.91
N SER A 25 -14.13 17.37 16.68
CA SER A 25 -13.13 16.51 16.03
C SER A 25 -11.82 17.27 15.78
N ASP A 26 -11.91 18.50 15.31
CA ASP A 26 -10.74 19.36 15.10
C ASP A 26 -10.04 19.66 16.43
N LEU A 27 -10.81 19.97 17.48
CA LEU A 27 -10.27 20.21 18.80
C LEU A 27 -9.53 18.98 19.37
N VAL A 28 -10.05 17.78 19.17
CA VAL A 28 -9.38 16.53 19.59
C VAL A 28 -8.08 16.32 18.83
N ASN A 29 -8.10 16.55 17.52
CA ASN A 29 -6.93 16.39 16.67
C ASN A 29 -5.83 17.40 17.03
N ASP A 30 -6.18 18.67 17.14
CA ASP A 30 -5.23 19.73 17.47
C ASP A 30 -4.60 19.54 18.86
N GLN A 31 -5.41 19.23 19.86
CA GLN A 31 -4.90 18.95 21.21
C GLN A 31 -4.06 17.66 21.24
N GLY A 32 -4.42 16.65 20.44
CA GLY A 32 -3.62 15.43 20.29
C GLY A 32 -2.22 15.75 19.78
N VAL A 33 -2.12 16.54 18.72
CA VAL A 33 -0.83 16.97 18.12
C VAL A 33 -0.01 17.83 19.11
N GLU A 34 -0.65 18.71 19.85
CA GLU A 34 0.03 19.53 20.88
C GLU A 34 0.59 18.68 22.02
N ILE A 35 -0.20 17.72 22.51
CA ILE A 35 0.24 16.79 23.57
C ILE A 35 1.42 15.95 23.06
N GLU A 36 1.37 15.45 21.83
CA GLU A 36 2.45 14.70 21.23
C GLU A 36 3.74 15.54 21.13
N ARG A 37 3.63 16.78 20.68
CA ARG A 37 4.76 17.73 20.64
C ARG A 37 5.34 17.98 22.04
N MET A 38 4.51 18.21 23.03
CA MET A 38 4.96 18.40 24.41
C MET A 38 5.64 17.15 24.97
N ASN A 39 5.09 15.97 24.71
CA ASN A 39 5.71 14.71 25.10
C ASN A 39 7.05 14.51 24.40
N THR A 40 7.18 14.87 23.12
CA THR A 40 8.45 14.84 22.40
C THR A 40 9.50 15.76 23.03
N ILE A 41 9.10 16.96 23.45
CA ILE A 41 9.98 17.90 24.17
C ILE A 41 10.38 17.32 25.54
N LEU A 42 9.43 16.73 26.27
CA LEU A 42 9.70 16.11 27.56
C LEU A 42 10.65 14.90 27.45
N VAL A 43 10.52 14.11 26.41
CA VAL A 43 11.46 13.03 26.10
C VAL A 43 12.88 13.58 25.88
N GLY A 44 13.04 14.70 25.19
CA GLY A 44 14.33 15.37 25.00
C GLY A 44 14.92 15.98 26.31
N LEU A 45 14.14 16.06 27.37
CA LEU A 45 14.59 16.49 28.71
C LEU A 45 14.81 15.33 29.68
N SER A 46 14.61 14.10 29.24
CA SER A 46 14.71 12.88 30.06
C SER A 46 15.97 12.09 29.70
N ASP A 47 16.37 11.19 30.62
CA ASP A 47 17.41 10.18 30.35
C ASP A 47 16.92 9.04 29.41
N ASP A 48 15.86 9.29 28.64
CA ASP A 48 15.32 8.33 27.70
C ASP A 48 16.34 8.13 26.54
N PRO A 49 16.81 6.90 26.30
CA PRO A 49 17.83 6.63 25.28
C PRO A 49 17.40 6.98 23.87
N ARG A 50 16.13 7.30 23.64
CA ARG A 50 15.60 7.74 22.33
C ARG A 50 15.75 9.25 22.09
N SER A 51 16.04 10.04 23.14
CA SER A 51 16.04 11.51 23.03
C SER A 51 17.19 12.09 22.20
N ASP A 52 18.35 11.42 22.22
CA ASP A 52 19.59 11.93 21.63
C ASP A 52 20.09 11.12 20.43
N LEU A 53 19.21 10.29 19.83
CA LEU A 53 19.58 9.47 18.68
C LEU A 53 19.98 10.33 17.47
N ALA A 54 21.16 10.08 16.92
CA ALA A 54 21.61 10.76 15.72
C ALA A 54 20.83 10.30 14.49
N PRO A 55 20.34 11.21 13.64
CA PRO A 55 19.65 10.87 12.41
C PRO A 55 20.62 10.39 11.33
N GLY A 56 20.11 9.57 10.41
CA GLY A 56 20.88 9.14 9.24
C GLY A 56 20.13 8.14 8.40
N LEU A 57 20.25 8.22 7.07
CA LEU A 57 19.55 7.33 6.15
C LEU A 57 19.98 5.85 6.31
N PHE A 58 21.28 5.64 6.60
CA PHE A 58 21.85 4.29 6.76
C PHE A 58 22.70 4.15 8.03
N ILE A 59 22.78 5.21 8.82
CA ILE A 59 23.66 5.30 9.98
C ILE A 59 22.92 5.93 11.17
N ALA A 60 21.58 5.92 11.16
CA ALA A 60 20.79 6.36 12.31
C ALA A 60 21.19 5.53 13.53
N GLU A 61 21.33 6.19 14.67
CA GLU A 61 21.52 5.50 15.94
C GLU A 61 20.23 4.79 16.37
N GLU A 62 20.38 3.80 17.24
CA GLU A 62 19.32 2.88 17.62
C GLU A 62 19.12 2.85 19.13
N ALA A 63 17.87 2.80 19.57
CA ALA A 63 17.50 2.46 20.93
C ALA A 63 16.67 1.18 20.91
N ILE A 64 17.19 0.11 21.52
CA ILE A 64 16.59 -1.22 21.49
C ILE A 64 16.37 -1.71 22.92
N LEU A 65 15.18 -2.27 23.17
CA LEU A 65 14.85 -2.91 24.45
C LEU A 65 14.24 -4.29 24.20
N ASN A 66 14.86 -5.33 24.74
CA ASN A 66 14.41 -6.73 24.62
C ASN A 66 14.35 -7.27 23.18
N LEU A 67 15.08 -6.64 22.26
CA LEU A 67 15.23 -7.05 20.85
C LEU A 67 16.72 -6.97 20.49
N GLU A 68 17.07 -7.55 19.37
CA GLU A 68 18.40 -7.44 18.75
C GLU A 68 18.21 -7.15 17.26
N LEU A 69 18.94 -6.16 16.72
CA LEU A 69 18.99 -5.92 15.28
C LEU A 69 19.94 -6.94 14.65
N VAL A 70 19.40 -7.98 14.01
CA VAL A 70 20.22 -9.04 13.39
C VAL A 70 20.79 -8.62 12.03
N ALA A 71 20.11 -7.75 11.28
CA ALA A 71 20.58 -7.25 9.99
C ALA A 71 19.85 -5.98 9.56
N SER A 72 20.57 -5.12 8.84
CA SER A 72 20.03 -3.96 8.12
C SER A 72 20.49 -4.02 6.68
N LEU A 73 19.56 -4.21 5.75
CA LEU A 73 19.85 -4.37 4.33
C LEU A 73 19.50 -3.10 3.56
N LYS A 74 20.39 -2.70 2.68
CA LYS A 74 20.10 -1.64 1.70
C LYS A 74 19.05 -2.13 0.71
N LYS A 75 18.25 -1.18 0.19
CA LYS A 75 17.30 -1.51 -0.89
C LYS A 75 18.02 -2.10 -2.09
N PRO A 76 17.46 -3.16 -2.69
CA PRO A 76 18.02 -3.77 -3.89
C PRO A 76 18.06 -2.81 -5.08
N THR A 77 18.89 -3.14 -6.06
CA THR A 77 18.94 -2.42 -7.35
C THR A 77 17.55 -2.36 -7.97
N GLY A 78 17.14 -1.18 -8.45
CA GLY A 78 15.81 -0.92 -9.00
C GLY A 78 14.78 -0.47 -7.96
N PHE A 79 15.08 -0.56 -6.66
CA PHE A 79 14.19 -0.16 -5.57
C PHE A 79 14.60 1.14 -4.86
N TYR A 80 15.58 1.82 -5.38
CA TYR A 80 15.95 3.16 -4.95
C TYR A 80 16.85 3.80 -6.01
N ASP A 81 16.49 5.01 -6.42
CA ASP A 81 17.33 5.86 -7.29
C ASP A 81 17.48 7.23 -6.65
N PRO A 82 18.67 7.60 -6.17
CA PRO A 82 18.90 8.92 -5.57
C PRO A 82 18.75 10.07 -6.57
N LYS A 83 18.83 9.82 -7.88
CA LYS A 83 18.63 10.84 -8.92
C LYS A 83 17.16 11.01 -9.30
N ASN A 84 16.37 9.95 -9.12
CA ASN A 84 14.91 9.95 -9.35
C ASN A 84 14.20 9.26 -8.18
N PRO A 85 14.23 9.84 -6.98
CA PRO A 85 13.71 9.20 -5.78
C PRO A 85 12.18 8.99 -5.83
N ALA A 86 11.48 9.71 -6.70
CA ALA A 86 10.04 9.54 -6.90
C ALA A 86 9.69 8.44 -7.92
N SER A 87 10.69 7.83 -8.57
CA SER A 87 10.50 6.84 -9.64
C SER A 87 9.57 7.31 -10.75
N LYS A 88 9.71 8.58 -11.13
CA LYS A 88 8.93 9.15 -12.24
C LYS A 88 9.59 8.79 -13.56
N GLY A 89 8.78 8.50 -14.58
CA GLY A 89 9.23 8.41 -15.96
C GLY A 89 9.84 9.73 -16.42
N SER A 90 10.74 9.67 -17.40
CA SER A 90 11.43 10.85 -17.94
C SER A 90 10.45 11.87 -18.55
N GLU A 91 9.28 11.44 -18.98
CA GLU A 91 8.25 12.30 -19.58
C GLU A 91 7.51 13.17 -18.55
N ASP A 92 7.41 12.72 -17.30
CA ASP A 92 6.80 13.50 -16.22
C ASP A 92 7.66 14.72 -15.77
N LEU A 93 8.87 14.83 -16.25
CA LEU A 93 9.79 15.90 -15.89
C LEU A 93 9.86 17.04 -16.92
N THR A 94 9.20 16.87 -18.08
CA THR A 94 9.26 17.83 -19.18
C THR A 94 7.87 18.44 -19.51
N GLU A 95 7.81 19.76 -19.54
CA GLU A 95 6.88 20.66 -20.23
C GLU A 95 5.49 20.96 -19.65
N ASP A 96 4.81 20.06 -18.92
CA ASP A 96 3.42 20.32 -18.48
C ASP A 96 3.27 21.09 -17.15
N ASN A 97 4.36 21.47 -16.50
CA ASN A 97 4.29 22.14 -15.20
C ASN A 97 4.10 23.66 -15.28
N GLU A 98 4.26 24.27 -16.45
CA GLU A 98 4.15 25.74 -16.59
C GLU A 98 2.71 26.25 -16.37
N ASN A 99 1.70 25.39 -16.54
CA ASN A 99 0.29 25.73 -16.37
C ASN A 99 -0.40 25.08 -15.16
N LYS A 100 0.33 24.33 -14.32
CA LYS A 100 -0.25 23.69 -13.13
C LYS A 100 0.00 24.52 -11.89
N THR A 101 -1.01 24.64 -11.04
CA THR A 101 -0.86 25.28 -9.73
C THR A 101 0.06 24.47 -8.83
N THR A 102 0.73 25.13 -7.90
CA THR A 102 1.60 24.48 -6.89
C THR A 102 0.87 23.35 -6.15
N ALA A 103 -0.45 23.49 -5.93
CA ALA A 103 -1.26 22.47 -5.28
C ALA A 103 -1.51 21.24 -6.18
N GLU A 104 -1.64 21.43 -7.49
CA GLU A 104 -1.79 20.32 -8.46
C GLU A 104 -0.47 19.59 -8.64
N ILE A 105 0.64 20.31 -8.71
CA ILE A 105 1.99 19.74 -8.71
C ILE A 105 2.22 18.95 -7.43
N SER A 106 1.89 19.51 -6.27
CA SER A 106 2.06 18.87 -4.97
C SER A 106 1.23 17.59 -4.84
N ARG A 107 0.00 17.56 -5.35
CA ARG A 107 -0.84 16.34 -5.36
C ARG A 107 -0.36 15.28 -6.33
N SER A 108 0.38 15.66 -7.37
CA SER A 108 0.96 14.73 -8.33
C SER A 108 2.29 14.15 -7.89
N LEU A 109 2.97 14.85 -6.99
CA LEU A 109 4.25 14.43 -6.45
C LEU A 109 4.02 13.52 -5.25
N ARG A 110 4.25 12.23 -5.45
CA ARG A 110 4.40 11.34 -4.31
C ARG A 110 5.67 11.74 -3.55
N SER A 111 5.60 11.66 -2.21
CA SER A 111 6.81 11.76 -1.40
C SER A 111 7.87 10.79 -1.94
N PRO A 112 9.11 11.23 -2.17
CA PRO A 112 10.20 10.36 -2.62
C PRO A 112 10.38 9.12 -1.74
N MET A 113 10.13 9.24 -0.44
CA MET A 113 10.19 8.13 0.51
C MET A 113 9.13 7.06 0.25
N LEU A 114 7.92 7.45 -0.16
CA LEU A 114 6.83 6.50 -0.40
C LEU A 114 7.01 5.71 -1.70
N SER A 115 7.62 6.29 -2.74
CA SER A 115 7.76 5.61 -4.04
C SER A 115 8.52 4.29 -3.96
N PHE A 116 9.41 4.16 -2.98
CA PHE A 116 10.21 2.96 -2.75
C PHE A 116 10.02 2.37 -1.35
N ALA A 117 9.03 2.83 -0.58
CA ALA A 117 8.79 2.31 0.76
C ALA A 117 8.41 0.83 0.70
N ASN A 118 8.94 0.05 1.64
CA ASN A 118 8.41 -1.28 1.92
C ASN A 118 7.08 -1.12 2.65
N THR A 119 6.13 -1.98 2.36
CA THR A 119 4.75 -1.84 2.82
C THR A 119 4.30 -3.02 3.66
N ASP A 120 4.64 -4.22 3.23
CA ASP A 120 4.18 -5.44 3.88
C ASP A 120 5.20 -6.57 3.73
N MET A 121 5.01 -7.64 4.50
CA MET A 121 5.87 -8.82 4.47
C MET A 121 5.03 -10.10 4.57
N ALA A 122 5.30 -11.03 3.67
CA ALA A 122 4.74 -12.38 3.74
C ALA A 122 5.84 -13.41 3.95
N PHE A 123 5.52 -14.42 4.75
CA PHE A 123 6.47 -15.49 5.11
C PHE A 123 5.90 -16.84 4.73
N ARG A 124 6.77 -17.73 4.27
CA ARG A 124 6.52 -19.16 4.12
C ARG A 124 7.82 -19.92 4.36
N ASP A 125 7.83 -20.74 5.40
CA ASP A 125 9.05 -21.43 5.85
C ASP A 125 10.21 -20.44 6.05
N ASN A 126 11.31 -20.59 5.32
CA ASN A 126 12.44 -19.67 5.32
C ASN A 126 12.39 -18.62 4.20
N ILE A 127 11.26 -18.46 3.53
CA ILE A 127 11.08 -17.46 2.47
C ILE A 127 10.41 -16.23 3.08
N LEU A 128 10.96 -15.06 2.79
CA LEU A 128 10.40 -13.76 3.07
C LEU A 128 10.17 -13.03 1.75
N VAL A 129 8.95 -12.55 1.53
CA VAL A 129 8.65 -11.60 0.47
C VAL A 129 8.37 -10.25 1.10
N ALA A 130 9.13 -9.24 0.72
CA ALA A 130 8.92 -7.85 1.11
C ALA A 130 8.24 -7.09 -0.03
N GLY A 131 7.00 -6.71 0.20
CA GLY A 131 6.21 -5.87 -0.69
C GLY A 131 6.62 -4.40 -0.60
N SER A 132 6.43 -3.67 -1.65
CA SER A 132 6.77 -2.26 -1.74
C SER A 132 5.89 -1.54 -2.77
N TYR A 133 5.84 -0.20 -2.71
CA TYR A 133 5.19 0.62 -3.74
C TYR A 133 5.77 0.42 -5.15
N HIS A 134 6.92 -0.21 -5.26
CA HIS A 134 7.65 -0.37 -6.52
C HIS A 134 7.69 -1.81 -7.03
N GLY A 135 7.08 -2.74 -6.31
CA GLY A 135 7.07 -4.17 -6.60
C GLY A 135 7.37 -4.99 -5.35
N PHE A 136 8.15 -6.04 -5.47
CA PHE A 136 8.50 -6.87 -4.32
C PHE A 136 9.91 -7.48 -4.44
N ASN A 137 10.45 -7.87 -3.29
CA ASN A 137 11.75 -8.53 -3.18
C ASN A 137 11.59 -9.86 -2.45
N ILE A 138 12.23 -10.90 -2.95
CA ILE A 138 12.23 -12.23 -2.34
C ILE A 138 13.56 -12.48 -1.66
N TYR A 139 13.50 -12.91 -0.42
CA TYR A 139 14.66 -13.28 0.40
C TYR A 139 14.50 -14.71 0.90
N THR A 140 15.61 -15.37 1.17
CA THR A 140 15.66 -16.55 2.00
C THR A 140 16.32 -16.20 3.34
N LEU A 141 15.76 -16.70 4.43
CA LEU A 141 16.32 -16.53 5.76
C LEU A 141 17.28 -17.69 6.05
N ASN A 142 18.48 -17.38 6.56
CA ASN A 142 19.37 -18.39 7.07
C ASN A 142 18.95 -18.85 8.49
N THR A 143 19.72 -19.72 9.11
CA THR A 143 19.45 -20.23 10.47
C THR A 143 19.45 -19.15 11.54
N ASP A 144 20.15 -18.05 11.32
CA ASP A 144 20.24 -16.92 12.24
C ASP A 144 19.18 -15.85 11.94
N GLY A 145 18.25 -16.11 11.01
CA GLY A 145 17.20 -15.20 10.59
C GLY A 145 17.67 -14.08 9.65
N ILE A 146 18.92 -14.12 9.16
CA ILE A 146 19.47 -13.09 8.29
C ILE A 146 18.91 -13.28 6.87
N PRO A 147 18.29 -12.24 6.26
CA PRO A 147 17.74 -12.31 4.92
C PRO A 147 18.84 -12.27 3.86
N ASN A 148 18.77 -13.18 2.88
CA ASN A 148 19.60 -13.18 1.68
C ASN A 148 18.71 -12.93 0.47
N LEU A 149 18.98 -11.87 -0.28
CA LEU A 149 18.22 -11.51 -1.48
C LEU A 149 18.34 -12.61 -2.55
N VAL A 150 17.21 -13.10 -3.03
CA VAL A 150 17.13 -14.08 -4.11
C VAL A 150 16.75 -13.41 -5.43
N SER A 151 15.71 -12.57 -5.41
CA SER A 151 15.24 -11.86 -6.61
C SER A 151 14.49 -10.58 -6.26
N SER A 152 14.39 -9.71 -7.24
CA SER A 152 13.65 -8.44 -7.19
C SER A 152 12.75 -8.33 -8.40
N VAL A 153 11.47 -8.04 -8.19
CA VAL A 153 10.50 -7.82 -9.25
C VAL A 153 10.06 -6.37 -9.21
N VAL A 154 10.54 -5.58 -10.15
CA VAL A 154 10.12 -4.19 -10.32
C VAL A 154 8.78 -4.17 -11.05
N CYS A 155 7.76 -3.72 -10.38
CA CYS A 155 6.39 -3.62 -10.91
C CYS A 155 5.64 -2.55 -10.12
N PRO A 156 5.83 -1.26 -10.47
CA PRO A 156 5.25 -0.15 -9.73
C PRO A 156 3.73 -0.22 -9.68
N GLY A 157 3.15 0.04 -8.53
CA GLY A 157 1.70 -0.04 -8.42
C GLY A 157 1.12 0.45 -7.10
N GLY A 158 1.97 0.74 -6.15
CA GLY A 158 1.56 1.19 -4.83
C GLY A 158 0.93 0.09 -3.99
N GLN A 159 0.86 0.35 -2.72
CA GLN A 159 0.51 -0.54 -1.62
C GLN A 159 1.43 -1.76 -1.51
N GLY A 160 1.42 -2.71 -2.44
CA GLY A 160 2.33 -3.85 -2.37
C GLY A 160 2.11 -4.76 -1.16
N ASP A 161 0.89 -4.76 -0.62
CA ASP A 161 0.42 -5.75 0.35
C ASP A 161 0.54 -7.14 -0.28
N VAL A 162 1.14 -8.10 0.41
CA VAL A 162 1.52 -9.39 -0.15
C VAL A 162 1.06 -10.56 0.70
N SER A 163 0.64 -11.64 0.05
CA SER A 163 0.33 -12.92 0.70
C SER A 163 0.90 -14.07 -0.10
N ILE A 164 1.40 -15.09 0.60
CA ILE A 164 1.89 -16.33 -0.02
C ILE A 164 0.93 -17.48 0.29
N VAL A 165 0.47 -18.16 -0.75
CA VAL A 165 -0.30 -19.41 -0.62
C VAL A 165 0.36 -20.45 -1.50
N GLU A 166 0.95 -21.46 -0.88
CA GLU A 166 1.77 -22.45 -1.59
C GLU A 166 2.83 -21.77 -2.47
N ASN A 167 2.79 -21.94 -3.79
CA ASN A 167 3.71 -21.31 -4.74
C ASN A 167 3.16 -20.04 -5.39
N LEU A 168 2.03 -19.54 -4.92
CA LEU A 168 1.44 -18.30 -5.43
C LEU A 168 1.69 -17.15 -4.47
N LEU A 169 2.18 -16.05 -5.02
CA LEU A 169 2.27 -14.75 -4.37
C LEU A 169 1.15 -13.86 -4.91
N ILE A 170 0.34 -13.33 -4.01
CA ILE A 170 -0.73 -12.38 -4.32
C ILE A 170 -0.23 -11.00 -3.90
N MET A 171 -0.37 -9.99 -4.77
CA MET A 171 0.11 -8.63 -4.53
C MET A 171 -0.98 -7.60 -4.84
N SER A 172 -1.22 -6.71 -3.90
CA SER A 172 -2.13 -5.57 -4.01
C SER A 172 -1.55 -4.43 -4.85
N VAL A 173 -2.40 -3.84 -5.70
CA VAL A 173 -2.06 -2.73 -6.59
C VAL A 173 -3.17 -1.70 -6.59
N GLU A 174 -2.87 -0.44 -6.22
CA GLU A 174 -3.90 0.60 -6.10
C GLU A 174 -3.59 1.90 -6.85
N GLU A 175 -2.32 2.15 -7.18
CA GLU A 175 -1.93 3.43 -7.73
C GLU A 175 -2.32 3.65 -9.18
N ASN A 176 -2.63 4.92 -9.49
CA ASN A 176 -3.00 5.32 -10.85
C ASN A 176 -1.86 5.16 -11.87
N ARG A 177 -0.61 5.15 -11.41
CA ARG A 177 0.57 4.96 -12.29
C ARG A 177 0.82 3.53 -12.69
N SER A 178 0.14 2.58 -12.09
CA SER A 178 0.37 1.16 -12.34
C SER A 178 -0.08 0.77 -13.75
N ARG A 179 0.74 0.00 -14.43
CA ARG A 179 0.53 -0.51 -15.79
C ARG A 179 0.33 -2.01 -15.79
N ILE A 180 -0.39 -2.50 -16.79
CA ILE A 180 -0.58 -3.95 -17.02
C ILE A 180 0.76 -4.66 -17.18
N ASP A 181 1.71 -4.05 -17.88
CA ASP A 181 3.03 -4.58 -18.22
C ASP A 181 4.12 -4.27 -17.18
N CYS A 182 3.78 -3.68 -16.04
CA CYS A 182 4.73 -3.22 -15.03
C CYS A 182 5.71 -2.13 -15.52
N GLY A 183 5.39 -1.42 -16.58
CA GLY A 183 6.24 -0.36 -17.14
C GLY A 183 6.50 0.78 -16.14
N LEU A 184 7.70 1.34 -16.20
CA LEU A 184 8.16 2.41 -15.32
C LEU A 184 7.66 3.80 -15.73
N GLU A 185 7.24 3.97 -16.97
CA GLU A 185 6.72 5.21 -17.53
C GLU A 185 5.41 5.65 -16.89
N GLY A 186 4.74 4.75 -16.20
CA GLY A 186 3.47 5.05 -15.56
C GLY A 186 2.32 5.15 -16.55
N VAL A 187 1.21 5.75 -16.11
CA VAL A 187 0.00 6.00 -16.91
C VAL A 187 -0.46 7.41 -16.64
N SER A 188 -0.91 8.13 -17.68
CA SER A 188 -1.49 9.46 -17.54
C SER A 188 -2.68 9.46 -16.56
N ARG A 189 -3.08 10.65 -16.07
CA ARG A 189 -4.24 10.79 -15.18
C ARG A 189 -5.57 10.52 -15.86
N ASP A 190 -5.62 10.64 -17.18
CA ASP A 190 -6.79 10.35 -17.97
C ASP A 190 -7.07 8.83 -18.03
N SER A 191 -8.24 8.45 -18.52
CA SER A 191 -8.58 7.04 -18.72
C SER A 191 -7.56 6.35 -19.63
N SER A 192 -7.09 5.17 -19.24
CA SER A 192 -6.12 4.44 -20.03
C SER A 192 -6.36 2.93 -19.97
N PRO A 193 -6.39 2.25 -21.12
CA PRO A 193 -6.51 0.79 -21.17
C PRO A 193 -5.27 0.08 -20.61
N GLU A 194 -4.15 0.77 -20.48
CA GLU A 194 -2.90 0.23 -19.95
C GLU A 194 -2.85 0.24 -18.41
N ARG A 195 -3.75 1.02 -17.77
CA ARG A 195 -3.78 1.09 -16.30
C ARG A 195 -4.19 -0.23 -15.68
N PHE A 196 -3.45 -0.60 -14.66
CA PHE A 196 -3.77 -1.75 -13.82
C PHE A 196 -4.05 -1.31 -12.38
N ARG A 197 -5.17 -1.76 -11.82
CA ARG A 197 -5.47 -1.66 -10.39
C ARG A 197 -6.28 -2.88 -9.94
N GLY A 198 -5.86 -3.52 -8.85
CA GLY A 198 -6.44 -4.76 -8.36
C GLY A 198 -5.40 -5.66 -7.72
N ILE A 199 -5.45 -6.95 -7.96
CA ILE A 199 -4.45 -7.91 -7.47
C ILE A 199 -3.69 -8.54 -8.62
N ARG A 200 -2.40 -8.77 -8.41
CA ARG A 200 -1.52 -9.57 -9.29
C ARG A 200 -1.20 -10.88 -8.60
N ILE A 201 -1.03 -11.92 -9.40
CA ILE A 201 -0.72 -13.26 -8.91
C ILE A 201 0.54 -13.72 -9.63
N PHE A 202 1.57 -14.06 -8.85
CA PHE A 202 2.83 -14.54 -9.36
C PHE A 202 3.06 -15.98 -8.92
N ASP A 203 3.58 -16.80 -9.83
CA ASP A 203 4.17 -18.10 -9.49
C ASP A 203 5.60 -17.85 -8.98
N ILE A 204 5.84 -18.25 -7.76
CA ILE A 204 7.13 -18.18 -7.05
C ILE A 204 7.72 -19.57 -6.80
N SER A 205 7.33 -20.60 -7.55
CA SER A 205 7.94 -21.93 -7.46
C SER A 205 9.44 -21.89 -7.75
N ASN A 206 9.84 -20.99 -8.65
CA ASN A 206 11.23 -20.60 -8.83
C ASN A 206 11.47 -19.20 -8.25
N LEU A 207 11.98 -19.14 -7.03
CA LEU A 207 12.22 -17.88 -6.33
C LEU A 207 13.15 -16.91 -7.06
N SER A 208 14.06 -17.43 -7.91
CA SER A 208 14.99 -16.61 -8.68
C SER A 208 14.33 -16.02 -9.94
N LYS A 209 13.16 -16.52 -10.34
CA LYS A 209 12.46 -16.09 -11.55
C LYS A 209 10.94 -16.12 -11.34
N PRO A 210 10.39 -15.24 -10.52
CA PRO A 210 8.94 -15.11 -10.37
C PRO A 210 8.27 -14.77 -11.70
N VAL A 211 7.09 -15.34 -11.94
CA VAL A 211 6.33 -15.14 -13.18
C VAL A 211 4.90 -14.73 -12.84
N GLN A 212 4.40 -13.63 -13.40
CA GLN A 212 3.00 -13.29 -13.27
C GLN A 212 2.14 -14.27 -14.03
N VAL A 213 1.26 -14.98 -13.33
CA VAL A 213 0.38 -16.04 -13.87
C VAL A 213 -1.09 -15.66 -13.83
N GLY A 214 -1.43 -14.58 -13.18
CA GLY A 214 -2.81 -14.09 -13.10
C GLY A 214 -2.90 -12.64 -12.67
N ALA A 215 -4.05 -12.04 -12.91
CA ALA A 215 -4.36 -10.69 -12.47
C ALA A 215 -5.88 -10.49 -12.44
N VAL A 216 -6.37 -9.74 -11.46
CA VAL A 216 -7.77 -9.33 -11.37
C VAL A 216 -7.83 -7.83 -11.22
N GLN A 217 -8.46 -7.15 -12.17
CA GLN A 217 -8.69 -5.71 -12.11
C GLN A 217 -9.96 -5.40 -11.35
N THR A 218 -9.93 -4.38 -10.51
CA THR A 218 -11.06 -3.92 -9.71
C THR A 218 -11.37 -2.46 -10.00
N CYS A 219 -12.52 -1.96 -9.56
CA CYS A 219 -12.92 -0.58 -9.79
C CYS A 219 -12.16 0.44 -8.94
N ARG A 220 -11.65 0.02 -7.78
CA ARG A 220 -10.98 0.91 -6.81
C ARG A 220 -9.55 0.50 -6.48
N GLY A 221 -9.02 -0.50 -7.19
CA GLY A 221 -7.73 -1.06 -6.87
C GLY A 221 -7.76 -2.04 -5.70
N SER A 222 -6.61 -2.31 -5.16
CA SER A 222 -6.41 -3.11 -3.96
C SER A 222 -5.49 -2.34 -3.02
N HIS A 223 -6.05 -1.82 -1.93
CA HIS A 223 -5.27 -1.22 -0.86
C HIS A 223 -4.66 -2.33 -0.02
N THR A 224 -5.53 -3.25 0.39
CA THR A 224 -5.15 -4.47 1.09
C THR A 224 -6.02 -5.63 0.59
N HIS A 225 -5.53 -6.84 0.81
CA HIS A 225 -6.31 -8.04 0.61
C HIS A 225 -6.13 -9.00 1.78
N SER A 226 -7.07 -9.90 1.94
CA SER A 226 -6.98 -10.97 2.94
C SER A 226 -7.29 -12.30 2.29
N VAL A 227 -6.39 -13.26 2.46
CA VAL A 227 -6.66 -14.65 2.07
C VAL A 227 -7.56 -15.28 3.13
N VAL A 228 -8.79 -15.56 2.76
CA VAL A 228 -9.82 -16.07 3.68
C VAL A 228 -10.04 -17.57 3.58
N SER A 229 -9.61 -18.18 2.48
CA SER A 229 -9.63 -19.63 2.30
C SER A 229 -8.50 -20.06 1.39
N THR A 230 -7.78 -21.09 1.83
CA THR A 230 -6.70 -21.75 1.08
C THR A 230 -7.09 -23.19 0.78
N SER A 231 -8.38 -23.47 0.58
CA SER A 231 -8.87 -24.84 0.36
C SER A 231 -8.27 -25.40 -0.93
N THR A 232 -7.15 -26.06 -0.78
CA THR A 232 -6.49 -26.78 -1.86
C THR A 232 -7.28 -28.02 -2.28
N SER A 233 -8.14 -28.55 -1.42
CA SER A 233 -9.05 -29.65 -1.75
C SER A 233 -10.03 -29.28 -2.88
N ASP A 234 -10.44 -28.00 -2.93
CA ASP A 234 -11.36 -27.50 -3.96
C ASP A 234 -10.62 -26.85 -5.13
N GLY A 235 -9.28 -26.83 -5.06
CA GLY A 235 -8.44 -26.21 -6.09
C GLY A 235 -8.62 -24.69 -6.20
N LYS A 236 -8.99 -24.02 -5.09
CA LYS A 236 -9.32 -22.59 -5.09
C LYS A 236 -8.78 -21.87 -3.87
N ILE A 237 -8.35 -20.63 -4.10
CA ILE A 237 -8.05 -19.67 -3.06
C ILE A 237 -9.11 -18.58 -3.14
N ILE A 238 -9.65 -18.19 -2.00
CA ILE A 238 -10.59 -17.06 -1.89
C ILE A 238 -9.89 -15.89 -1.21
N VAL A 239 -9.94 -14.75 -1.87
CA VAL A 239 -9.35 -13.50 -1.41
C VAL A 239 -10.45 -12.45 -1.28
N TYR A 240 -10.45 -11.73 -0.16
CA TYR A 240 -11.23 -10.52 0.01
C TYR A 240 -10.35 -9.32 -0.27
N ASN A 241 -10.77 -8.50 -1.22
CA ASN A 241 -10.05 -7.32 -1.67
C ASN A 241 -10.80 -6.06 -1.25
N SER A 242 -10.06 -5.10 -0.72
CA SER A 242 -10.55 -3.78 -0.38
C SER A 242 -9.70 -2.70 -1.06
N GLY A 243 -10.34 -1.90 -1.92
CA GLY A 243 -9.71 -0.77 -2.59
C GLY A 243 -10.19 0.56 -2.02
N THR A 244 -9.28 1.50 -1.82
CA THR A 244 -9.58 2.87 -1.36
C THR A 244 -9.38 3.90 -2.47
N GLY A 245 -8.81 3.48 -3.60
CA GLY A 245 -8.56 4.34 -4.74
C GLY A 245 -9.85 4.93 -5.32
N ARG A 246 -9.70 5.99 -6.09
CA ARG A 246 -10.83 6.59 -6.80
C ARG A 246 -11.45 5.58 -7.75
N VAL A 247 -12.78 5.55 -7.86
CA VAL A 247 -13.46 4.68 -8.83
C VAL A 247 -12.98 5.01 -10.24
N ARG A 248 -12.67 3.97 -11.01
CA ARG A 248 -12.26 4.10 -12.41
C ARG A 248 -13.43 4.53 -13.28
N ASP A 249 -13.12 5.25 -14.35
CA ASP A 249 -14.12 5.58 -15.35
C ASP A 249 -14.55 4.34 -16.13
N ASN A 250 -15.80 4.32 -16.60
CA ASN A 250 -16.34 3.20 -17.37
C ASN A 250 -15.67 3.03 -18.75
N GLU A 251 -15.03 4.06 -19.26
CA GLU A 251 -14.18 3.99 -20.46
C GLU A 251 -12.93 3.14 -20.22
N GLU A 252 -12.41 3.18 -19.00
CA GLU A 252 -11.24 2.41 -18.61
C GLU A 252 -11.60 0.97 -18.19
N LYS A 253 -12.73 0.81 -17.50
CA LYS A 253 -13.27 -0.49 -17.09
C LYS A 253 -14.80 -0.43 -17.10
N SER A 254 -15.41 -1.11 -18.05
CA SER A 254 -16.82 -0.94 -18.43
C SER A 254 -17.86 -1.24 -17.34
N ASP A 255 -17.48 -1.97 -16.29
CA ASP A 255 -18.33 -2.30 -15.14
C ASP A 255 -18.09 -1.39 -13.93
N CYS A 256 -17.26 -0.33 -14.10
CA CYS A 256 -17.04 0.68 -13.07
C CYS A 256 -17.84 1.94 -13.39
N PHE A 257 -18.62 2.39 -12.43
CA PHE A 257 -19.42 3.60 -12.55
C PHE A 257 -18.95 4.58 -11.47
N GLY A 258 -18.49 5.73 -11.90
CA GLY A 258 -18.08 6.83 -11.03
C GLY A 258 -19.26 7.42 -10.23
N TRP A 259 -19.04 8.53 -9.58
CA TRP A 259 -20.00 9.18 -8.66
C TRP A 259 -21.37 9.49 -9.28
N ASP A 260 -21.45 9.63 -10.59
CA ASP A 260 -22.67 10.04 -11.29
C ASP A 260 -23.53 8.88 -11.79
N GLY A 261 -23.06 7.64 -11.64
CA GLY A 261 -23.68 6.47 -12.28
C GLY A 261 -24.39 5.48 -11.36
N GLY A 262 -24.36 5.66 -10.08
CA GLY A 262 -25.22 4.95 -9.11
C GLY A 262 -25.04 3.42 -8.99
N GLY A 263 -23.89 2.86 -9.27
CA GLY A 263 -23.74 1.40 -9.25
C GLY A 263 -22.49 0.85 -8.59
N SER A 264 -21.36 1.54 -8.71
CA SER A 264 -20.14 1.14 -7.99
C SER A 264 -20.22 1.72 -6.60
N SER A 265 -20.66 0.93 -5.67
CA SER A 265 -20.83 1.37 -4.30
C SER A 265 -19.50 1.87 -3.75
N TYR A 266 -19.61 2.78 -2.82
CA TYR A 266 -18.48 3.49 -2.23
C TYR A 266 -17.51 2.55 -1.54
N PHE A 267 -18.02 1.53 -0.85
CA PHE A 267 -17.22 0.53 -0.17
C PHE A 267 -17.77 -0.86 -0.45
N THR A 268 -17.08 -1.57 -1.31
CA THR A 268 -17.33 -2.98 -1.59
C THR A 268 -16.16 -3.82 -1.14
N ILE A 269 -16.43 -5.05 -0.78
CA ILE A 269 -15.42 -6.09 -0.65
C ILE A 269 -15.52 -6.97 -1.90
N ASP A 270 -14.50 -6.92 -2.76
CA ASP A 270 -14.45 -7.83 -3.90
C ASP A 270 -14.01 -9.22 -3.43
N VAL A 271 -14.88 -10.19 -3.60
CA VAL A 271 -14.58 -11.60 -3.35
C VAL A 271 -13.96 -12.17 -4.62
N ILE A 272 -12.67 -12.48 -4.55
CA ILE A 272 -11.89 -12.97 -5.68
C ILE A 272 -11.63 -14.45 -5.51
N GLU A 273 -11.96 -15.23 -6.54
CA GLU A 273 -11.64 -16.64 -6.65
C GLU A 273 -10.38 -16.79 -7.53
N ILE A 274 -9.38 -17.51 -7.01
CA ILE A 274 -8.15 -17.83 -7.70
C ILE A 274 -8.08 -19.35 -7.86
N PRO A 275 -8.28 -19.92 -9.07
CA PRO A 275 -8.03 -21.33 -9.32
C PRO A 275 -6.55 -21.65 -9.20
N THR A 276 -6.17 -22.61 -8.35
CA THR A 276 -4.75 -22.93 -8.11
C THR A 276 -4.08 -23.60 -9.30
N ASN A 277 -4.86 -24.34 -10.10
CA ASN A 277 -4.36 -25.01 -11.32
C ASN A 277 -4.26 -24.10 -12.55
N ASP A 278 -4.96 -22.96 -12.54
CA ASP A 278 -4.92 -21.98 -13.64
C ASP A 278 -5.26 -20.57 -13.09
N PRO A 279 -4.28 -19.90 -12.45
CA PRO A 279 -4.50 -18.57 -11.86
C PRO A 279 -4.87 -17.48 -12.89
N SER A 280 -4.65 -17.73 -14.20
CA SER A 280 -5.07 -16.81 -15.25
C SER A 280 -6.60 -16.65 -15.34
N LYS A 281 -7.35 -17.60 -14.78
CA LYS A 281 -8.82 -17.58 -14.71
C LYS A 281 -9.37 -16.94 -13.43
N SER A 282 -8.52 -16.28 -12.66
CA SER A 282 -8.95 -15.55 -11.47
C SER A 282 -9.98 -14.47 -11.80
N LYS A 283 -10.97 -14.31 -10.94
CA LYS A 283 -12.08 -13.38 -11.18
C LYS A 283 -12.74 -12.92 -9.89
N ILE A 284 -13.41 -11.79 -9.95
CA ILE A 284 -14.37 -11.37 -8.93
C ILE A 284 -15.61 -12.24 -9.09
N VAL A 285 -16.03 -12.92 -8.01
CA VAL A 285 -17.25 -13.74 -7.99
C VAL A 285 -18.40 -13.02 -7.29
N LYS A 286 -18.11 -12.05 -6.45
CA LYS A 286 -19.08 -11.25 -5.72
C LYS A 286 -18.43 -9.94 -5.23
N SER A 287 -19.22 -8.87 -5.17
CA SER A 287 -18.80 -7.57 -4.62
C SER A 287 -19.91 -7.02 -3.71
N PRO A 288 -20.07 -7.58 -2.50
CA PRO A 288 -21.06 -7.04 -1.56
C PRO A 288 -20.70 -5.61 -1.18
N ALA A 289 -21.70 -4.73 -1.20
CA ALA A 289 -21.61 -3.40 -0.61
C ALA A 289 -21.61 -3.54 0.93
N VAL A 290 -20.71 -2.78 1.56
CA VAL A 290 -20.58 -2.77 3.02
C VAL A 290 -21.27 -1.54 3.60
N PHE A 291 -21.28 -0.42 2.85
CA PHE A 291 -21.95 0.85 3.20
C PHE A 291 -22.72 1.40 2.01
#